data_87dc811972f39978b8550c65147fe182
#
_entry.id   87dc811972f39978b8550c65147fe182
#
_cell.length_a   1.000
_cell.length_b   1.000
_cell.length_c   1.000
_cell.angle_alpha   90.00
_cell.angle_beta   90.00
_cell.angle_gamma   90.00
#
_symmetry.space_group_name_H-M   'P 1'
#
loop_
_entity.id
_entity.type
_entity.pdbx_description
1 polymer ?
#
loop_
_entity_poly.entity_id
_entity_poly.type
_entity_poly.pdbx_seq_one_letter_code
_entity_poly.pdbx_strand_id
1 'polypeptide(L)'
;FASSIDSKKYSWVIWNYLEVLCAFGPRNPGSEGYRETLALIRKAGEKYADQVVEHPFSVRTSMSSSVDMVNLELRFQGTEGGAPILIGAHFDTRPFADEDANPEKWSEPILGANDGGSGTAVLLGLAQYISQHPVARPVHLVFFDGEDFGGKDSGLKLLGSTFYAQQLVQIEKEKWPYWVLVIDMIGDKDLQIFKETYSLKGSSSFLDKIYSVAKEQGAKSFKESVKYTIYDDHYPFHRMGIPSTVLIDFDYPHWHTLADTLDKVSIESMFSVFSVVAKTIEDL
;
A
#
# COMPACT_ATOMS: atom_id res chain seq x y z
N PHE A 1 -26.23 2.04 15.45
CA PHE A 1 -26.28 1.72 14.01
C PHE A 1 -24.93 2.11 13.43
N ALA A 2 -24.06 1.12 13.06
CA ALA A 2 -22.88 1.39 12.26
C ALA A 2 -23.37 2.00 10.92
N SER A 3 -22.93 3.22 10.61
CA SER A 3 -23.29 3.84 9.33
C SER A 3 -22.64 3.01 8.23
N SER A 4 -23.43 2.54 7.26
CA SER A 4 -22.87 1.86 6.08
C SER A 4 -21.96 2.84 5.34
N ILE A 5 -20.77 2.39 4.96
CA ILE A 5 -19.82 3.19 4.17
C ILE A 5 -20.50 3.59 2.85
N ASP A 6 -20.50 4.89 2.53
CA ASP A 6 -21.06 5.39 1.27
C ASP A 6 -20.24 4.88 0.08
N SER A 7 -20.70 3.77 -0.48
CA SER A 7 -20.02 3.09 -1.59
C SER A 7 -19.87 3.97 -2.83
N LYS A 8 -20.90 4.74 -3.17
CA LYS A 8 -20.88 5.61 -4.36
C LYS A 8 -19.83 6.72 -4.23
N LYS A 9 -19.79 7.36 -3.06
CA LYS A 9 -18.83 8.43 -2.77
C LYS A 9 -17.40 7.93 -2.82
N TYR A 10 -17.09 6.87 -2.04
CA TYR A 10 -15.70 6.41 -1.90
C TYR A 10 -15.20 5.65 -3.12
N SER A 11 -16.06 4.93 -3.85
CA SER A 11 -15.69 4.38 -5.17
C SER A 11 -15.25 5.49 -6.11
N TRP A 12 -16.02 6.59 -6.18
CA TRP A 12 -15.66 7.73 -7.01
C TRP A 12 -14.34 8.38 -6.57
N VAL A 13 -14.15 8.57 -5.27
CA VAL A 13 -12.92 9.18 -4.71
C VAL A 13 -11.69 8.34 -5.07
N ILE A 14 -11.74 7.02 -4.81
CA ILE A 14 -10.62 6.12 -5.05
C ILE A 14 -10.30 6.04 -6.55
N TRP A 15 -11.32 5.91 -7.39
CA TRP A 15 -11.14 5.84 -8.84
C TRP A 15 -10.53 7.12 -9.40
N ASN A 16 -11.00 8.27 -8.95
CA ASN A 16 -10.46 9.56 -9.37
C ASN A 16 -8.97 9.71 -9.00
N TYR A 17 -8.55 9.25 -7.80
CA TYR A 17 -7.14 9.22 -7.44
C TYR A 17 -6.34 8.30 -8.36
N LEU A 18 -6.85 7.12 -8.69
CA LEU A 18 -6.16 6.20 -9.59
C LEU A 18 -6.01 6.78 -11.00
N GLU A 19 -7.06 7.40 -11.54
CA GLU A 19 -7.00 8.08 -12.85
C GLU A 19 -5.93 9.19 -12.86
N VAL A 20 -5.86 9.99 -11.79
CA VAL A 20 -4.85 11.05 -11.65
C VAL A 20 -3.43 10.46 -11.58
N LEU A 21 -3.23 9.42 -10.76
CA LEU A 21 -1.93 8.73 -10.65
C LEU A 21 -1.47 8.17 -12.01
N CYS A 22 -2.37 7.53 -12.75
CA CYS A 22 -2.08 7.01 -14.08
C CYS A 22 -1.81 8.13 -15.10
N ALA A 23 -2.51 9.26 -14.99
CA ALA A 23 -2.27 10.41 -15.86
C ALA A 23 -0.88 11.05 -15.66
N PHE A 24 -0.30 10.92 -14.48
CA PHE A 24 1.09 11.34 -14.21
C PHE A 24 2.14 10.47 -14.93
N GLY A 25 1.76 9.27 -15.37
CA GLY A 25 2.67 8.30 -15.98
C GLY A 25 3.45 7.46 -14.95
N PRO A 26 4.54 6.81 -15.38
CA PRO A 26 5.40 6.01 -14.50
C PRO A 26 5.92 6.82 -13.30
N ARG A 27 5.90 6.20 -12.12
CA ARG A 27 6.23 6.83 -10.83
C ARG A 27 7.56 6.34 -10.24
N ASN A 28 8.47 5.87 -11.08
CA ASN A 28 9.81 5.49 -10.63
C ASN A 28 10.62 6.71 -10.16
N PRO A 29 11.48 6.58 -9.14
CA PRO A 29 12.27 7.68 -8.60
C PRO A 29 12.99 8.49 -9.67
N GLY A 30 12.85 9.82 -9.60
CA GLY A 30 13.42 10.77 -10.57
C GLY A 30 12.53 11.11 -11.77
N SER A 31 11.46 10.37 -12.01
CA SER A 31 10.48 10.67 -13.08
C SER A 31 9.62 11.90 -12.74
N GLU A 32 8.91 12.44 -13.74
CA GLU A 32 7.92 13.49 -13.51
C GLU A 32 6.72 12.94 -12.73
N GLY A 33 6.21 11.75 -13.11
CA GLY A 33 5.10 11.10 -12.40
C GLY A 33 5.40 10.84 -10.93
N TYR A 34 6.65 10.54 -10.58
CA TYR A 34 7.09 10.44 -9.20
C TYR A 34 6.92 11.76 -8.43
N ARG A 35 7.40 12.88 -9.00
CA ARG A 35 7.29 14.21 -8.37
C ARG A 35 5.86 14.65 -8.19
N GLU A 36 5.02 14.44 -9.22
CA GLU A 36 3.59 14.77 -9.18
C GLU A 36 2.84 13.92 -8.14
N THR A 37 3.20 12.64 -8.01
CA THR A 37 2.61 11.74 -7.01
C THR A 37 2.97 12.18 -5.58
N LEU A 38 4.21 12.55 -5.32
CA LEU A 38 4.61 13.10 -4.02
C LEU A 38 3.83 14.38 -3.69
N ALA A 39 3.66 15.28 -4.66
CA ALA A 39 2.88 16.50 -4.48
C ALA A 39 1.39 16.19 -4.19
N LEU A 40 0.81 15.21 -4.87
CA LEU A 40 -0.57 14.76 -4.63
C LEU A 40 -0.74 14.21 -3.20
N ILE A 41 0.16 13.34 -2.75
CA ILE A 41 0.11 12.74 -1.41
C ILE A 41 0.26 13.82 -0.33
N ARG A 42 1.22 14.76 -0.49
CA ARG A 42 1.39 15.89 0.43
C ARG A 42 0.11 16.73 0.53
N LYS A 43 -0.46 17.10 -0.60
CA LYS A 43 -1.70 17.89 -0.67
C LYS A 43 -2.88 17.18 0.00
N ALA A 44 -3.01 15.87 -0.19
CA ALA A 44 -4.04 15.08 0.47
C ALA A 44 -3.78 15.04 1.99
N GLY A 45 -2.53 14.85 2.41
CA GLY A 45 -2.15 14.88 3.82
C GLY A 45 -2.43 16.20 4.50
N GLU A 46 -2.05 17.32 3.90
CA GLU A 46 -2.36 18.67 4.40
C GLU A 46 -3.86 18.92 4.55
N LYS A 47 -4.66 18.28 3.71
CA LYS A 47 -6.13 18.44 3.72
C LYS A 47 -6.82 17.56 4.75
N TYR A 48 -6.35 16.34 4.97
CA TYR A 48 -7.10 15.31 5.69
C TYR A 48 -6.44 14.82 6.97
N ALA A 49 -5.10 14.83 7.06
CA ALA A 49 -4.39 14.29 8.20
C ALA A 49 -4.11 15.36 9.28
N ASP A 50 -3.89 14.90 10.51
CA ASP A 50 -3.44 15.78 11.59
C ASP A 50 -1.99 16.21 11.42
N GLN A 51 -1.17 15.35 10.77
CA GLN A 51 0.24 15.61 10.50
C GLN A 51 0.69 14.88 9.25
N VAL A 52 1.55 15.55 8.45
CA VAL A 52 2.32 14.94 7.36
C VAL A 52 3.78 14.83 7.81
N VAL A 53 4.35 13.64 7.71
CA VAL A 53 5.75 13.38 8.05
C VAL A 53 6.47 12.82 6.83
N GLU A 54 7.66 13.36 6.56
CA GLU A 54 8.54 12.87 5.49
C GLU A 54 9.71 12.10 6.09
N HIS A 55 10.02 10.95 5.52
CA HIS A 55 11.15 10.11 5.90
C HIS A 55 12.11 9.99 4.70
N PRO A 56 12.98 11.00 4.48
CA PRO A 56 13.93 10.97 3.38
C PRO A 56 15.05 9.96 3.65
N PHE A 57 15.47 9.27 2.58
CA PHE A 57 16.60 8.36 2.60
C PHE A 57 17.28 8.31 1.24
N SER A 58 18.50 7.77 1.19
CA SER A 58 19.26 7.60 -0.05
C SER A 58 19.69 6.16 -0.21
N VAL A 59 19.56 5.65 -1.41
CA VAL A 59 19.96 4.30 -1.76
C VAL A 59 21.16 4.33 -2.70
N ARG A 60 22.22 3.62 -2.34
CA ARG A 60 23.41 3.49 -3.18
C ARG A 60 23.14 2.48 -4.29
N THR A 61 23.22 2.93 -5.53
CA THR A 61 22.99 2.11 -6.73
C THR A 61 24.29 1.63 -7.37
N SER A 62 25.42 2.31 -7.09
CA SER A 62 26.78 1.91 -7.48
C SER A 62 27.79 2.54 -6.52
N MET A 63 29.10 2.32 -6.77
CA MET A 63 30.16 2.91 -5.94
C MET A 63 30.16 4.45 -5.97
N SER A 64 29.65 5.06 -7.05
CA SER A 64 29.70 6.51 -7.31
C SER A 64 28.33 7.18 -7.43
N SER A 65 27.21 6.43 -7.30
CA SER A 65 25.87 6.99 -7.46
C SER A 65 24.90 6.55 -6.37
N SER A 66 24.00 7.46 -5.99
CA SER A 66 22.88 7.20 -5.09
C SER A 66 21.62 7.83 -5.67
N VAL A 67 20.47 7.32 -5.24
CA VAL A 67 19.14 7.85 -5.56
C VAL A 67 18.48 8.27 -4.26
N ASP A 68 17.98 9.50 -4.22
CA ASP A 68 17.23 10.03 -3.10
C ASP A 68 15.77 9.62 -3.23
N MET A 69 15.22 9.15 -2.12
CA MET A 69 13.85 8.63 -1.98
C MET A 69 13.20 9.20 -0.73
N VAL A 70 11.88 9.07 -0.62
CA VAL A 70 11.15 9.55 0.55
C VAL A 70 9.87 8.75 0.79
N ASN A 71 9.73 8.16 1.97
CA ASN A 71 8.41 7.70 2.42
C ASN A 71 7.60 8.90 2.91
N LEU A 72 6.32 8.94 2.56
CA LEU A 72 5.36 9.92 3.10
C LEU A 72 4.42 9.25 4.08
N GLU A 73 4.21 9.87 5.23
CA GLU A 73 3.35 9.36 6.29
C GLU A 73 2.29 10.39 6.66
N LEU A 74 1.03 9.99 6.61
CA LEU A 74 -0.12 10.77 7.03
C LEU A 74 -0.61 10.22 8.38
N ARG A 75 -0.53 11.04 9.44
CA ARG A 75 -0.88 10.63 10.81
C ARG A 75 -2.25 11.15 11.21
N PHE A 76 -3.05 10.26 11.77
CA PHE A 76 -4.34 10.52 12.40
C PHE A 76 -4.26 10.09 13.86
N GLN A 77 -4.55 11.00 14.80
CA GLN A 77 -4.29 10.77 16.22
C GLN A 77 -5.24 9.76 16.87
N GLY A 78 -6.41 9.53 16.26
CA GLY A 78 -7.45 8.73 16.90
C GLY A 78 -8.08 9.44 18.11
N THR A 79 -9.11 8.84 18.69
CA THR A 79 -9.84 9.43 19.82
C THR A 79 -9.39 8.91 21.20
N GLU A 80 -8.73 7.75 21.23
CA GLU A 80 -8.30 7.08 22.48
C GLU A 80 -6.78 7.01 22.64
N GLY A 81 -6.02 7.33 21.59
CA GLY A 81 -4.55 7.26 21.62
C GLY A 81 -4.01 5.82 21.61
N GLY A 82 -2.76 5.65 22.03
CA GLY A 82 -2.06 4.36 22.06
C GLY A 82 -1.10 4.15 20.88
N ALA A 83 -0.59 2.93 20.72
CA ALA A 83 0.26 2.56 19.60
C ALA A 83 -0.55 2.56 18.29
N PRO A 84 0.00 3.14 17.20
CA PRO A 84 -0.74 3.33 15.95
C PRO A 84 -0.97 2.01 15.19
N ILE A 85 -2.05 1.98 14.40
CA ILE A 85 -2.15 1.03 13.28
C ILE A 85 -1.47 1.68 12.09
N LEU A 86 -0.51 1.00 11.46
CA LEU A 86 0.12 1.44 10.24
C LEU A 86 -0.54 0.74 9.05
N ILE A 87 -1.02 1.50 8.07
CA ILE A 87 -1.52 0.96 6.81
C ILE A 87 -0.61 1.50 5.72
N GLY A 88 0.03 0.60 4.97
CA GLY A 88 1.03 0.93 3.98
C GLY A 88 0.68 0.46 2.58
N ALA A 89 1.18 1.19 1.58
CA ALA A 89 1.25 0.78 0.19
C ALA A 89 2.43 1.48 -0.46
N HIS A 90 3.08 0.86 -1.43
CA HIS A 90 4.08 1.56 -2.22
C HIS A 90 3.42 2.43 -3.27
N PHE A 91 4.05 3.57 -3.57
CA PHE A 91 3.55 4.51 -4.59
C PHE A 91 4.42 4.54 -5.84
N ASP A 92 5.68 4.10 -5.73
CA ASP A 92 6.58 3.98 -6.86
C ASP A 92 6.14 2.91 -7.85
N THR A 93 6.70 2.94 -9.03
CA THR A 93 6.49 1.91 -10.05
C THR A 93 7.82 1.40 -10.55
N ARG A 94 7.79 0.15 -10.98
CA ARG A 94 8.96 -0.54 -11.54
C ARG A 94 9.49 0.19 -12.78
N PRO A 95 10.79 0.56 -12.83
CA PRO A 95 11.39 1.23 -13.99
C PRO A 95 11.65 0.28 -15.17
N PHE A 96 11.26 -0.99 -15.04
CA PHE A 96 11.55 -2.06 -16.01
C PHE A 96 10.31 -2.93 -16.18
N ALA A 97 9.83 -3.13 -17.42
CA ALA A 97 8.78 -4.10 -17.73
C ALA A 97 9.37 -5.51 -17.92
N ASP A 98 10.14 -5.99 -16.93
CA ASP A 98 11.01 -7.16 -17.06
C ASP A 98 10.29 -8.51 -16.92
N GLU A 99 8.97 -8.50 -16.79
CA GLU A 99 8.07 -9.66 -16.96
C GLU A 99 7.20 -9.54 -18.24
N ASP A 100 7.41 -8.50 -19.07
CA ASP A 100 6.70 -8.38 -20.35
C ASP A 100 7.09 -9.51 -21.31
N ALA A 101 6.11 -10.00 -22.06
CA ALA A 101 6.31 -11.08 -23.04
C ALA A 101 7.29 -10.71 -24.16
N ASN A 102 7.46 -9.41 -24.45
CA ASN A 102 8.44 -8.92 -25.41
C ASN A 102 9.70 -8.40 -24.72
N PRO A 103 10.85 -9.13 -24.79
CA PRO A 103 12.09 -8.70 -24.14
C PRO A 103 12.62 -7.33 -24.61
N GLU A 104 12.26 -6.87 -25.81
CA GLU A 104 12.65 -5.54 -26.31
C GLU A 104 12.04 -4.40 -25.48
N LYS A 105 10.97 -4.71 -24.69
CA LYS A 105 10.27 -3.79 -23.83
C LYS A 105 10.79 -3.75 -22.39
N TRP A 106 11.67 -4.66 -22.01
CA TRP A 106 12.09 -4.80 -20.61
C TRP A 106 12.77 -3.58 -20.01
N SER A 107 13.33 -2.69 -20.82
CA SER A 107 13.92 -1.43 -20.36
C SER A 107 12.92 -0.28 -20.23
N GLU A 108 11.65 -0.50 -20.56
CA GLU A 108 10.61 0.53 -20.45
C GLU A 108 9.98 0.52 -19.04
N PRO A 109 9.70 1.69 -18.44
CA PRO A 109 9.01 1.76 -17.15
C PRO A 109 7.54 1.39 -17.30
N ILE A 110 6.98 0.69 -16.30
CA ILE A 110 5.55 0.36 -16.27
C ILE A 110 4.71 1.54 -15.78
N LEU A 111 3.44 1.59 -16.19
CA LEU A 111 2.47 2.56 -15.66
C LEU A 111 2.06 2.22 -14.23
N GLY A 112 1.98 0.93 -13.88
CA GLY A 112 1.65 0.47 -12.55
C GLY A 112 0.26 0.91 -12.09
N ALA A 113 -0.78 0.68 -12.88
CA ALA A 113 -2.14 1.04 -12.48
C ALA A 113 -2.62 0.21 -11.29
N ASN A 114 -2.31 -1.09 -11.28
CA ASN A 114 -2.56 -1.96 -10.15
C ASN A 114 -1.36 -1.98 -9.20
N ASP A 115 -0.17 -2.21 -9.75
CA ASP A 115 1.09 -2.33 -9.03
C ASP A 115 1.60 -0.95 -8.61
N GLY A 116 1.46 -0.66 -7.32
CA GLY A 116 1.61 0.61 -6.65
C GLY A 116 0.43 1.58 -6.80
N GLY A 117 -0.27 1.61 -7.93
CA GLY A 117 -1.37 2.56 -8.19
C GLY A 117 -2.62 2.28 -7.36
N SER A 118 -3.10 1.04 -7.34
CA SER A 118 -4.32 0.65 -6.65
C SER A 118 -4.22 0.85 -5.13
N GLY A 119 -3.12 0.40 -4.52
CA GLY A 119 -2.86 0.57 -3.09
C GLY A 119 -2.76 2.05 -2.70
N THR A 120 -2.00 2.85 -3.46
CA THR A 120 -1.86 4.30 -3.25
C THR A 120 -3.22 5.02 -3.32
N ALA A 121 -4.05 4.73 -4.31
CA ALA A 121 -5.37 5.35 -4.47
C ALA A 121 -6.30 4.98 -3.30
N VAL A 122 -6.27 3.73 -2.82
CA VAL A 122 -7.04 3.31 -1.65
C VAL A 122 -6.55 3.99 -0.38
N LEU A 123 -5.24 4.16 -0.15
CA LEU A 123 -4.72 4.92 1.00
C LEU A 123 -5.18 6.39 0.97
N LEU A 124 -5.19 7.03 -0.21
CA LEU A 124 -5.71 8.40 -0.36
C LEU A 124 -7.21 8.47 -0.07
N GLY A 125 -7.98 7.47 -0.46
CA GLY A 125 -9.38 7.31 -0.10
C GLY A 125 -9.58 7.13 1.42
N LEU A 126 -8.74 6.30 2.06
CA LEU A 126 -8.75 6.11 3.51
C LEU A 126 -8.40 7.39 4.26
N ALA A 127 -7.46 8.21 3.76
CA ALA A 127 -7.13 9.50 4.37
C ALA A 127 -8.38 10.40 4.45
N GLN A 128 -9.14 10.51 3.36
CA GLN A 128 -10.41 11.24 3.38
C GLN A 128 -11.45 10.58 4.29
N TYR A 129 -11.53 9.26 4.31
CA TYR A 129 -12.48 8.53 5.15
C TYR A 129 -12.23 8.78 6.64
N ILE A 130 -11.00 8.55 7.10
CA ILE A 130 -10.62 8.70 8.51
C ILE A 130 -10.82 10.13 9.00
N SER A 131 -10.54 11.14 8.16
CA SER A 131 -10.78 12.55 8.49
C SER A 131 -12.25 12.88 8.78
N GLN A 132 -13.17 12.10 8.24
CA GLN A 132 -14.63 12.27 8.40
C GLN A 132 -15.24 11.28 9.39
N HIS A 133 -14.54 10.19 9.68
CA HIS A 133 -14.96 9.11 10.58
C HIS A 133 -13.78 8.79 11.51
N PRO A 134 -13.58 9.60 12.56
CA PRO A 134 -12.49 9.37 13.50
C PRO A 134 -12.57 7.98 14.13
N VAL A 135 -11.43 7.29 14.21
CA VAL A 135 -11.30 5.95 14.79
C VAL A 135 -10.69 6.02 16.19
N ALA A 136 -10.80 4.95 16.96
CA ALA A 136 -10.31 4.93 18.35
C ALA A 136 -8.78 5.04 18.42
N ARG A 137 -8.08 4.17 17.70
CA ARG A 137 -6.61 4.16 17.66
C ARG A 137 -6.04 5.18 16.71
N PRO A 138 -4.82 5.68 16.95
CA PRO A 138 -4.07 6.40 15.92
C PRO A 138 -3.88 5.53 14.68
N VAL A 139 -3.99 6.15 13.50
CA VAL A 139 -3.73 5.50 12.21
C VAL A 139 -2.66 6.28 11.48
N HIS A 140 -1.65 5.57 11.00
CA HIS A 140 -0.60 6.10 10.16
C HIS A 140 -0.72 5.48 8.77
N LEU A 141 -1.02 6.28 7.76
CA LEU A 141 -1.01 5.87 6.36
C LEU A 141 0.37 6.14 5.79
N VAL A 142 1.09 5.10 5.40
CA VAL A 142 2.47 5.23 4.93
C VAL A 142 2.55 4.86 3.45
N PHE A 143 3.01 5.79 2.66
CA PHE A 143 3.29 5.61 1.24
C PHE A 143 4.78 5.29 1.12
N PHE A 144 5.08 4.01 0.88
CA PHE A 144 6.46 3.53 0.76
C PHE A 144 7.03 3.86 -0.61
N ASP A 145 8.32 4.20 -0.63
CA ASP A 145 9.08 4.49 -1.83
C ASP A 145 10.08 3.37 -2.11
N GLY A 146 10.31 3.08 -3.39
CA GLY A 146 11.34 2.15 -3.80
C GLY A 146 11.06 0.68 -3.41
N GLU A 147 9.79 0.29 -3.33
CA GLU A 147 9.43 -1.12 -3.22
C GLU A 147 9.91 -1.87 -4.46
N ASP A 148 9.64 -1.30 -5.64
CA ASP A 148 9.86 -1.87 -6.96
C ASP A 148 11.01 -1.22 -7.75
N PHE A 149 11.91 -0.53 -7.07
CA PHE A 149 12.96 0.29 -7.70
C PHE A 149 13.94 -0.53 -8.56
N GLY A 150 14.27 -1.73 -8.13
CA GLY A 150 15.25 -2.55 -8.82
C GLY A 150 14.66 -3.46 -9.88
N GLY A 151 15.45 -3.77 -10.92
CA GLY A 151 15.11 -4.84 -11.87
C GLY A 151 15.27 -6.22 -11.25
N LYS A 152 14.81 -7.23 -11.98
CA LYS A 152 14.96 -8.65 -11.63
C LYS A 152 16.39 -8.95 -11.18
N ASP A 153 16.55 -9.62 -10.08
CA ASP A 153 17.85 -10.00 -9.50
C ASP A 153 18.74 -8.86 -8.96
N SER A 154 18.29 -7.59 -8.97
CA SER A 154 19.09 -6.47 -8.45
C SER A 154 19.23 -6.45 -6.93
N GLY A 155 18.31 -7.07 -6.19
CA GLY A 155 18.19 -6.97 -4.73
C GLY A 155 17.73 -5.61 -4.21
N LEU A 156 17.47 -4.64 -5.09
CA LEU A 156 17.02 -3.28 -4.73
C LEU A 156 15.48 -3.23 -4.70
N LYS A 157 14.89 -3.81 -3.66
CA LYS A 157 13.44 -3.85 -3.43
C LYS A 157 13.12 -3.64 -1.96
N LEU A 158 11.87 -3.31 -1.64
CA LEU A 158 11.37 -3.04 -0.27
C LEU A 158 12.20 -1.97 0.45
N LEU A 159 12.72 -0.98 -0.29
CA LEU A 159 13.71 -0.04 0.23
C LEU A 159 13.09 0.88 1.29
N GLY A 160 11.92 1.45 1.00
CA GLY A 160 11.22 2.36 1.87
C GLY A 160 10.70 1.71 3.14
N SER A 161 10.06 0.56 3.04
CA SER A 161 9.56 -0.17 4.21
C SER A 161 10.70 -0.70 5.08
N THR A 162 11.80 -1.15 4.48
CA THR A 162 13.01 -1.55 5.20
C THR A 162 13.60 -0.36 5.96
N PHE A 163 13.74 0.80 5.29
CA PHE A 163 14.22 2.01 5.95
C PHE A 163 13.30 2.44 7.09
N TYR A 164 11.97 2.47 6.86
CA TYR A 164 11.01 2.84 7.89
C TYR A 164 11.09 1.89 9.10
N ALA A 165 11.10 0.58 8.88
CA ALA A 165 11.24 -0.41 9.94
C ALA A 165 12.53 -0.23 10.74
N GLN A 166 13.65 0.06 10.09
CA GLN A 166 14.94 0.34 10.76
C GLN A 166 14.87 1.59 11.64
N GLN A 167 14.11 2.64 11.26
CA GLN A 167 13.95 3.84 12.08
C GLN A 167 13.18 3.55 13.38
N LEU A 168 12.30 2.56 13.41
CA LEU A 168 11.57 2.18 14.63
C LEU A 168 12.51 1.74 15.76
N VAL A 169 13.70 1.21 15.44
CA VAL A 169 14.69 0.81 16.45
C VAL A 169 15.20 2.00 17.26
N GLN A 170 15.07 3.22 16.74
CA GLN A 170 15.51 4.46 17.41
C GLN A 170 14.47 5.01 18.39
N ILE A 171 13.27 4.46 18.44
CA ILE A 171 12.20 4.89 19.33
C ILE A 171 11.80 3.77 20.30
N GLU A 172 11.12 4.15 21.37
CA GLU A 172 10.61 3.23 22.39
C GLU A 172 9.61 2.23 21.77
N LYS A 173 9.70 0.95 22.17
CA LYS A 173 8.85 -0.12 21.61
C LYS A 173 7.34 0.13 21.80
N GLU A 174 6.98 0.85 22.85
CA GLU A 174 5.60 1.24 23.16
C GLU A 174 5.00 2.18 22.09
N LYS A 175 5.87 2.82 21.29
CA LYS A 175 5.51 3.68 20.16
C LYS A 175 5.55 2.97 18.81
N TRP A 176 5.98 1.71 18.78
CA TRP A 176 5.95 0.91 17.55
C TRP A 176 4.52 0.65 17.11
N PRO A 177 4.29 0.41 15.80
CA PRO A 177 2.96 0.05 15.32
C PRO A 177 2.38 -1.15 16.10
N TYR A 178 1.13 -0.99 16.55
CA TYR A 178 0.35 -2.08 17.13
C TYR A 178 0.11 -3.21 16.13
N TRP A 179 -0.08 -2.82 14.88
CA TRP A 179 -0.25 -3.70 13.74
C TRP A 179 0.14 -2.95 12.45
N VAL A 180 0.75 -3.65 11.52
CA VAL A 180 1.06 -3.17 10.16
C VAL A 180 0.22 -3.92 9.17
N LEU A 181 -0.53 -3.20 8.35
CA LEU A 181 -1.29 -3.73 7.23
C LEU A 181 -0.76 -3.13 5.94
N VAL A 182 -0.31 -3.97 5.02
CA VAL A 182 0.11 -3.57 3.67
C VAL A 182 -0.95 -3.99 2.67
N ILE A 183 -1.26 -3.12 1.72
CA ILE A 183 -2.16 -3.41 0.61
C ILE A 183 -1.40 -3.21 -0.69
N ASP A 184 -1.36 -4.24 -1.53
CA ASP A 184 -0.64 -4.21 -2.80
C ASP A 184 -1.41 -4.98 -3.87
N MET A 185 -1.38 -4.49 -5.13
CA MET A 185 -2.07 -5.08 -6.29
C MET A 185 -3.53 -5.50 -6.01
N ILE A 186 -4.31 -4.59 -5.42
CA ILE A 186 -5.67 -4.86 -4.95
C ILE A 186 -6.76 -4.46 -5.95
N GLY A 187 -6.37 -4.15 -7.17
CA GLY A 187 -7.27 -3.60 -8.20
C GLY A 187 -7.64 -4.57 -9.32
N ASP A 188 -7.09 -5.78 -9.37
CA ASP A 188 -7.41 -6.73 -10.45
C ASP A 188 -8.92 -6.90 -10.61
N LYS A 189 -9.38 -6.97 -11.87
CA LYS A 189 -10.78 -7.27 -12.21
C LYS A 189 -11.25 -8.62 -11.68
N ASP A 190 -10.34 -9.59 -11.59
CA ASP A 190 -10.58 -10.93 -11.01
C ASP A 190 -9.88 -11.08 -9.67
N LEU A 191 -10.03 -10.09 -8.80
CA LEU A 191 -9.34 -9.98 -7.52
C LEU A 191 -9.47 -11.24 -6.66
N GLN A 192 -8.34 -11.82 -6.26
CA GLN A 192 -8.28 -12.99 -5.40
C GLN A 192 -7.19 -12.83 -4.32
N ILE A 193 -7.61 -12.42 -3.14
CA ILE A 193 -6.72 -12.23 -1.99
C ILE A 193 -6.70 -13.50 -1.14
N PHE A 194 -5.59 -14.24 -1.19
CA PHE A 194 -5.35 -15.43 -0.37
C PHE A 194 -4.65 -15.06 0.93
N LYS A 195 -4.80 -15.90 1.98
CA LYS A 195 -3.99 -15.76 3.18
C LYS A 195 -2.51 -16.03 2.84
N GLU A 196 -1.64 -15.15 3.30
CA GLU A 196 -0.20 -15.21 3.07
C GLU A 196 0.52 -15.77 4.30
N THR A 197 1.60 -16.51 4.10
CA THR A 197 2.27 -17.31 5.14
C THR A 197 2.87 -16.49 6.27
N TYR A 198 3.56 -15.37 5.98
CA TYR A 198 4.15 -14.51 7.02
C TYR A 198 3.07 -13.76 7.79
N SER A 199 2.02 -13.31 7.12
CA SER A 199 0.84 -12.73 7.74
C SER A 199 0.19 -13.69 8.71
N LEU A 200 0.01 -14.95 8.31
CA LEU A 200 -0.55 -15.99 9.17
C LEU A 200 0.33 -16.29 10.39
N LYS A 201 1.67 -16.36 10.19
CA LYS A 201 2.62 -16.67 11.28
C LYS A 201 2.81 -15.53 12.27
N GLY A 202 2.83 -14.29 11.77
CA GLY A 202 3.18 -13.11 12.56
C GLY A 202 1.99 -12.34 13.12
N SER A 203 0.79 -12.49 12.53
CA SER A 203 -0.39 -11.69 12.85
C SER A 203 -1.71 -12.41 12.62
N SER A 204 -1.80 -13.69 13.00
CA SER A 204 -2.98 -14.52 12.73
C SER A 204 -4.30 -13.91 13.22
N SER A 205 -4.31 -13.32 14.42
CA SER A 205 -5.52 -12.70 14.99
C SER A 205 -6.01 -11.50 14.18
N PHE A 206 -5.09 -10.69 13.65
CA PHE A 206 -5.45 -9.57 12.77
C PHE A 206 -5.90 -10.05 11.40
N LEU A 207 -5.22 -11.06 10.86
CA LEU A 207 -5.62 -11.69 9.61
C LEU A 207 -7.03 -12.28 9.72
N ASP A 208 -7.34 -13.01 10.80
CA ASP A 208 -8.67 -13.56 11.05
C ASP A 208 -9.72 -12.45 11.22
N LYS A 209 -9.38 -11.33 11.86
CA LYS A 209 -10.27 -10.18 11.98
C LYS A 209 -10.64 -9.61 10.60
N ILE A 210 -9.64 -9.38 9.72
CA ILE A 210 -9.86 -8.89 8.35
C ILE A 210 -10.79 -9.84 7.58
N TYR A 211 -10.50 -11.15 7.62
CA TYR A 211 -11.29 -12.14 6.88
C TYR A 211 -12.70 -12.31 7.45
N SER A 212 -12.89 -12.11 8.77
CA SER A 212 -14.22 -12.05 9.37
C SER A 212 -15.01 -10.86 8.84
N VAL A 213 -14.41 -9.67 8.83
CA VAL A 213 -15.04 -8.46 8.28
C VAL A 213 -15.35 -8.63 6.78
N ALA A 214 -14.41 -9.18 6.01
CA ALA A 214 -14.62 -9.46 4.59
C ALA A 214 -15.82 -10.40 4.37
N LYS A 215 -15.94 -11.46 5.17
CA LYS A 215 -17.06 -12.41 5.12
C LYS A 215 -18.38 -11.73 5.48
N GLU A 216 -18.41 -10.92 6.54
CA GLU A 216 -19.60 -10.17 6.98
C GLU A 216 -20.09 -9.20 5.90
N GLN A 217 -19.17 -8.59 5.15
CA GLN A 217 -19.49 -7.71 4.02
C GLN A 217 -19.78 -8.45 2.71
N GLY A 218 -19.62 -9.78 2.67
CA GLY A 218 -19.81 -10.58 1.46
C GLY A 218 -18.73 -10.36 0.39
N ALA A 219 -17.53 -9.97 0.79
CA ALA A 219 -16.37 -9.72 -0.08
C ALA A 219 -15.78 -11.06 -0.60
N LYS A 220 -16.29 -11.53 -1.73
CA LYS A 220 -15.94 -12.84 -2.32
C LYS A 220 -14.50 -12.94 -2.82
N SER A 221 -13.82 -11.80 -3.01
CA SER A 221 -12.41 -11.74 -3.38
C SER A 221 -11.46 -12.29 -2.30
N PHE A 222 -11.86 -12.27 -1.03
CA PHE A 222 -11.06 -12.80 0.07
C PHE A 222 -11.22 -14.34 0.15
N LYS A 223 -10.10 -15.06 -0.02
CA LYS A 223 -10.04 -16.53 -0.05
C LYS A 223 -9.43 -17.07 1.25
N GLU A 224 -10.15 -17.92 1.95
CA GLU A 224 -9.73 -18.48 3.27
C GLU A 224 -8.47 -19.36 3.20
N SER A 225 -8.13 -19.88 2.03
CA SER A 225 -6.95 -20.75 1.87
C SER A 225 -5.64 -19.96 1.90
N VAL A 226 -4.60 -20.58 2.45
CA VAL A 226 -3.22 -20.08 2.40
C VAL A 226 -2.61 -20.49 1.06
N LYS A 227 -2.03 -19.54 0.32
CA LYS A 227 -1.49 -19.84 -1.00
C LYS A 227 -0.03 -19.44 -1.18
N TYR A 228 0.39 -18.29 -0.65
CA TYR A 228 1.68 -17.70 -0.94
C TYR A 228 2.56 -17.49 0.28
N THR A 229 3.86 -17.41 0.04
CA THR A 229 4.86 -16.87 0.95
C THR A 229 5.54 -15.72 0.20
N ILE A 230 5.25 -14.48 0.59
CA ILE A 230 5.60 -13.29 -0.18
C ILE A 230 6.55 -12.40 0.62
N TYR A 231 7.56 -11.85 -0.06
CA TYR A 231 8.42 -10.80 0.46
C TYR A 231 7.91 -9.47 -0.11
N ASP A 232 7.22 -8.71 0.73
CA ASP A 232 6.59 -7.45 0.42
C ASP A 232 6.81 -6.46 1.59
N ASP A 233 6.33 -5.22 1.51
CA ASP A 233 6.54 -4.15 2.48
C ASP A 233 6.13 -4.48 3.93
N HIS A 234 5.32 -5.52 4.16
CA HIS A 234 5.02 -6.04 5.51
C HIS A 234 6.19 -6.86 6.10
N TYR A 235 7.06 -7.43 5.26
CA TYR A 235 8.10 -8.37 5.68
C TYR A 235 9.19 -7.76 6.58
N PRO A 236 9.69 -6.52 6.34
CA PRO A 236 10.64 -5.88 7.26
C PRO A 236 10.10 -5.77 8.69
N PHE A 237 8.81 -5.48 8.85
CA PHE A 237 8.15 -5.40 10.17
C PHE A 237 7.97 -6.79 10.79
N HIS A 238 7.58 -7.78 9.98
CA HIS A 238 7.53 -9.18 10.42
C HIS A 238 8.85 -9.65 11.02
N ARG A 239 9.97 -9.31 10.38
CA ARG A 239 11.31 -9.65 10.89
C ARG A 239 11.65 -8.99 12.22
N MET A 240 11.04 -7.86 12.55
CA MET A 240 11.19 -7.18 13.83
C MET A 240 10.26 -7.73 14.91
N GLY A 241 9.39 -8.69 14.58
CA GLY A 241 8.39 -9.23 15.49
C GLY A 241 7.18 -8.32 15.69
N ILE A 242 6.98 -7.32 14.80
CA ILE A 242 5.78 -6.49 14.77
C ILE A 242 4.70 -7.27 14.01
N PRO A 243 3.47 -7.41 14.55
CA PRO A 243 2.37 -8.03 13.83
C PRO A 243 2.17 -7.32 12.49
N SER A 244 2.28 -8.06 11.40
CA SER A 244 2.20 -7.49 10.05
C SER A 244 1.48 -8.42 9.08
N THR A 245 0.64 -7.83 8.25
CA THR A 245 -0.24 -8.51 7.30
C THR A 245 -0.13 -7.86 5.94
N VAL A 246 -0.17 -8.63 4.87
CA VAL A 246 -0.33 -8.12 3.49
C VAL A 246 -1.64 -8.64 2.89
N LEU A 247 -2.37 -7.76 2.22
CA LEU A 247 -3.48 -8.08 1.33
C LEU A 247 -3.00 -7.82 -0.10
N ILE A 248 -2.87 -8.89 -0.87
CA ILE A 248 -2.30 -8.84 -2.22
C ILE A 248 -2.94 -9.88 -3.12
N ASP A 249 -3.19 -9.51 -4.37
CA ASP A 249 -3.46 -10.45 -5.44
C ASP A 249 -2.18 -10.76 -6.22
N PHE A 250 -1.50 -11.82 -5.82
CA PHE A 250 -0.25 -12.24 -6.46
C PHE A 250 -0.46 -13.07 -7.74
N ASP A 251 -1.71 -13.33 -8.11
CA ASP A 251 -2.08 -13.97 -9.37
C ASP A 251 -2.29 -12.97 -10.53
N TYR A 252 -2.13 -11.66 -10.27
CA TYR A 252 -2.33 -10.62 -11.27
C TYR A 252 -1.49 -10.84 -12.52
N PRO A 253 -2.11 -11.07 -13.70
CA PRO A 253 -1.39 -11.55 -14.89
C PRO A 253 -0.57 -10.45 -15.60
N HIS A 254 -0.73 -9.19 -15.22
CA HIS A 254 -0.03 -8.05 -15.85
C HIS A 254 1.09 -7.48 -14.97
N TRP A 255 1.45 -8.19 -13.89
CA TRP A 255 2.52 -7.83 -12.98
C TRP A 255 3.83 -7.57 -13.71
N HIS A 256 4.47 -6.42 -13.47
CA HIS A 256 5.71 -5.96 -14.08
C HIS A 256 5.72 -5.96 -15.62
N THR A 257 4.57 -5.70 -16.24
CA THR A 257 4.44 -5.59 -17.70
C THR A 257 3.89 -4.22 -18.10
N LEU A 258 4.07 -3.83 -19.37
CA LEU A 258 3.46 -2.61 -19.93
C LEU A 258 1.92 -2.69 -20.01
N ALA A 259 1.36 -3.87 -19.79
CA ALA A 259 -0.09 -4.08 -19.80
C ALA A 259 -0.76 -3.73 -18.45
N ASP A 260 0.01 -3.38 -17.40
CA ASP A 260 -0.56 -2.90 -16.14
C ASP A 260 -1.09 -1.47 -16.28
N THR A 261 -2.30 -1.37 -16.82
CA THR A 261 -2.99 -0.14 -17.21
C THR A 261 -4.40 -0.07 -16.63
N LEU A 262 -5.03 1.10 -16.64
CA LEU A 262 -6.35 1.36 -16.04
C LEU A 262 -7.43 0.35 -16.49
N ASP A 263 -7.39 -0.11 -17.73
CA ASP A 263 -8.35 -1.07 -18.26
C ASP A 263 -8.23 -2.48 -17.66
N LYS A 264 -7.20 -2.75 -16.85
CA LYS A 264 -7.03 -4.00 -16.09
C LYS A 264 -7.57 -3.92 -14.66
N VAL A 265 -7.80 -2.71 -14.17
CA VAL A 265 -8.22 -2.44 -12.80
C VAL A 265 -9.74 -2.29 -12.71
N SER A 266 -10.32 -2.68 -11.58
CA SER A 266 -11.74 -2.55 -11.25
C SER A 266 -11.91 -1.73 -9.97
N ILE A 267 -12.83 -0.77 -10.04
CA ILE A 267 -13.19 0.03 -8.86
C ILE A 267 -13.91 -0.82 -7.81
N GLU A 268 -14.67 -1.82 -8.23
CA GLU A 268 -15.36 -2.74 -7.33
C GLU A 268 -14.36 -3.54 -6.49
N SER A 269 -13.25 -3.98 -7.10
CA SER A 269 -12.16 -4.67 -6.41
C SER A 269 -11.49 -3.77 -5.39
N MET A 270 -11.09 -2.57 -5.79
CA MET A 270 -10.46 -1.58 -4.91
C MET A 270 -11.38 -1.16 -3.76
N PHE A 271 -12.66 -0.90 -4.06
CA PHE A 271 -13.64 -0.54 -3.04
C PHE A 271 -13.92 -1.69 -2.06
N SER A 272 -13.92 -2.94 -2.52
CA SER A 272 -14.06 -4.11 -1.65
C SER A 272 -12.94 -4.14 -0.59
N VAL A 273 -11.68 -3.93 -0.99
CA VAL A 273 -10.55 -3.86 -0.04
C VAL A 273 -10.65 -2.62 0.86
N PHE A 274 -10.91 -1.46 0.28
CA PHE A 274 -11.13 -0.22 1.03
C PHE A 274 -12.18 -0.41 2.15
N SER A 275 -13.33 -0.96 1.80
CA SER A 275 -14.44 -1.17 2.75
C SER A 275 -14.07 -2.13 3.87
N VAL A 276 -13.39 -3.23 3.55
CA VAL A 276 -12.91 -4.20 4.54
C VAL A 276 -11.88 -3.56 5.48
N VAL A 277 -10.91 -2.81 4.94
CA VAL A 277 -9.88 -2.13 5.74
C VAL A 277 -10.50 -1.06 6.63
N ALA A 278 -11.33 -0.18 6.07
CA ALA A 278 -12.01 0.88 6.81
C ALA A 278 -12.83 0.31 7.99
N LYS A 279 -13.62 -0.74 7.74
CA LYS A 279 -14.40 -1.39 8.80
C LYS A 279 -13.51 -2.09 9.83
N THR A 280 -12.41 -2.70 9.41
CA THR A 280 -11.48 -3.36 10.33
C THR A 280 -10.87 -2.36 11.32
N ILE A 281 -10.44 -1.18 10.86
CA ILE A 281 -9.86 -0.16 11.74
C ILE A 281 -10.89 0.52 12.65
N GLU A 282 -12.16 0.61 12.23
CA GLU A 282 -13.25 1.08 13.11
C GLU A 282 -13.51 0.14 14.28
N ASP A 283 -13.26 -1.15 14.09
CA ASP A 283 -13.55 -2.20 15.07
C ASP A 283 -12.35 -2.50 15.99
N LEU A 284 -11.23 -1.77 15.85
CA LEU A 284 -10.01 -1.90 16.66
C LEU A 284 -9.80 -0.72 17.61
#